data_7830b95ab36c0453cf2d29e68139b8bc
#
_entry.id   7830b95ab36c0453cf2d29e68139b8bc
#
_cell.length_a   1.000
_cell.length_b   1.000
_cell.length_c   1.000
_cell.angle_alpha   90.00
_cell.angle_beta   90.00
_cell.angle_gamma   90.00
#
_symmetry.space_group_name_H-M   'P 1'
#
loop_
_entity.id
_entity.type
_entity.pdbx_description
1 polymer ?
#
loop_
_entity_poly.entity_id
_entity_poly.type
_entity_poly.pdbx_seq_one_letter_code
_entity_poly.pdbx_strand_id
1 'polypeptide(L)'
;MPISRFVEYDDSPPEVRAVYDDIMTIRKVDWINNFWKALAQHPPSLKRVWEGVKQVMAPGALDARTKEMLYLAVSMSNNCTYCINSHTAAARKAGMTDEMLRELIAVVGMANQTNALVNAYQVEVDDKLYRAARGE
;
A
#
# COMPACT_ATOMS: atom_id res chain seq x y z
N MET A 1 -4.31 -9.08 -19.03
CA MET A 1 -5.37 -10.02 -18.60
C MET A 1 -4.93 -10.74 -17.32
N PRO A 2 -5.83 -10.97 -16.35
CA PRO A 2 -5.48 -11.76 -15.17
C PRO A 2 -5.17 -13.21 -15.57
N ILE A 3 -4.24 -13.84 -14.84
CA ILE A 3 -3.84 -15.23 -15.10
C ILE A 3 -4.87 -16.25 -14.58
N SER A 4 -5.84 -15.80 -13.82
CA SER A 4 -6.86 -16.65 -13.20
C SER A 4 -8.17 -15.90 -13.04
N ARG A 5 -9.26 -16.64 -12.86
CA ARG A 5 -10.59 -16.05 -12.66
C ARG A 5 -10.67 -15.33 -11.32
N PHE A 6 -11.40 -14.23 -11.31
CA PHE A 6 -11.79 -13.58 -10.06
C PHE A 6 -12.94 -14.34 -9.40
N VAL A 7 -12.94 -14.36 -8.09
CA VAL A 7 -14.07 -14.87 -7.30
C VAL A 7 -14.99 -13.67 -7.03
N GLU A 8 -16.11 -13.63 -7.74
CA GLU A 8 -17.11 -12.57 -7.56
C GLU A 8 -17.86 -12.75 -6.23
N TYR A 9 -18.42 -11.66 -5.71
CA TYR A 9 -19.09 -11.68 -4.40
C TYR A 9 -20.23 -12.72 -4.36
N ASP A 10 -21.10 -12.72 -5.38
CA ASP A 10 -22.25 -13.60 -5.44
C ASP A 10 -21.89 -15.09 -5.56
N ASP A 11 -20.76 -15.38 -6.15
CA ASP A 11 -20.24 -16.74 -6.35
C ASP A 11 -19.28 -17.19 -5.24
N SER A 12 -19.05 -16.34 -4.23
CA SER A 12 -18.04 -16.61 -3.22
C SER A 12 -18.51 -17.63 -2.18
N PRO A 13 -17.65 -18.58 -1.78
CA PRO A 13 -17.95 -19.47 -0.68
C PRO A 13 -18.04 -18.70 0.65
N PRO A 14 -18.70 -19.27 1.69
CA PRO A 14 -18.94 -18.54 2.94
C PRO A 14 -17.69 -17.95 3.60
N GLU A 15 -16.58 -18.65 3.58
CA GLU A 15 -15.30 -18.19 4.16
C GLU A 15 -14.72 -16.96 3.43
N VAL A 16 -14.85 -16.90 2.11
CA VAL A 16 -14.45 -15.76 1.29
C VAL A 16 -15.41 -14.59 1.49
N ARG A 17 -16.72 -14.88 1.49
CA ARG A 17 -17.76 -13.85 1.68
C ARG A 17 -17.61 -13.14 3.03
N ALA A 18 -17.28 -13.87 4.09
CA ALA A 18 -17.04 -13.28 5.39
C ALA A 18 -15.90 -12.24 5.36
N VAL A 19 -14.82 -12.52 4.61
CA VAL A 19 -13.72 -11.57 4.43
C VAL A 19 -14.17 -10.37 3.59
N TYR A 20 -14.92 -10.59 2.51
CA TYR A 20 -15.46 -9.52 1.67
C TYR A 20 -16.37 -8.58 2.46
N ASP A 21 -17.25 -9.13 3.28
CA ASP A 21 -18.13 -8.34 4.14
C ASP A 21 -17.34 -7.48 5.14
N ASP A 22 -16.28 -8.03 5.72
CA ASP A 22 -15.38 -7.28 6.62
C ASP A 22 -14.64 -6.17 5.87
N ILE A 23 -14.13 -6.44 4.66
CA ILE A 23 -13.49 -5.42 3.82
C ILE A 23 -14.45 -4.26 3.53
N MET A 24 -15.67 -4.56 3.10
CA MET A 24 -16.67 -3.54 2.77
C MET A 24 -17.06 -2.73 4.01
N THR A 25 -17.23 -3.38 5.14
CA THR A 25 -17.57 -2.72 6.41
C THR A 25 -16.45 -1.78 6.87
N ILE A 26 -15.22 -2.26 6.92
CA ILE A 26 -14.06 -1.48 7.39
C ILE A 26 -13.76 -0.31 6.44
N ARG A 27 -13.82 -0.54 5.15
CA ARG A 27 -13.54 0.48 4.13
C ARG A 27 -14.74 1.40 3.82
N LYS A 28 -15.93 1.06 4.31
CA LYS A 28 -17.18 1.79 4.06
C LYS A 28 -17.47 1.91 2.55
N VAL A 29 -17.39 0.79 1.86
CA VAL A 29 -17.68 0.66 0.43
C VAL A 29 -18.67 -0.48 0.19
N ASP A 30 -19.28 -0.52 -0.99
CA ASP A 30 -20.26 -1.54 -1.39
C ASP A 30 -19.73 -2.46 -2.52
N TRP A 31 -18.44 -2.49 -2.72
CA TRP A 31 -17.78 -3.27 -3.77
C TRP A 31 -16.44 -3.84 -3.31
N ILE A 32 -15.94 -4.84 -4.04
CA ILE A 32 -14.67 -5.50 -3.76
C ILE A 32 -13.69 -5.24 -4.90
N ASN A 33 -12.48 -4.83 -4.53
CA ASN A 33 -11.38 -4.62 -5.47
C ASN A 33 -10.96 -5.93 -6.14
N ASN A 34 -10.53 -5.85 -7.39
CA ASN A 34 -10.02 -7.00 -8.15
C ASN A 34 -8.87 -7.73 -7.43
N PHE A 35 -8.02 -7.01 -6.71
CA PHE A 35 -6.94 -7.63 -5.92
C PHE A 35 -7.47 -8.67 -4.93
N TRP A 36 -8.51 -8.34 -4.17
CA TRP A 36 -9.12 -9.28 -3.22
C TRP A 36 -9.82 -10.43 -3.92
N LYS A 37 -10.46 -10.16 -5.06
CA LYS A 37 -11.09 -11.20 -5.88
C LYS A 37 -10.07 -12.18 -6.45
N ALA A 38 -8.88 -11.71 -6.79
CA ALA A 38 -7.78 -12.57 -7.23
C ALA A 38 -7.24 -13.43 -6.07
N LEU A 39 -7.00 -12.83 -4.89
CA LEU A 39 -6.54 -13.56 -3.70
C LEU A 39 -7.56 -14.60 -3.20
N ALA A 40 -8.85 -14.36 -3.43
CA ALA A 40 -9.93 -15.23 -2.99
C ALA A 40 -9.89 -16.62 -3.61
N GLN A 41 -9.10 -16.83 -4.65
CA GLN A 41 -8.84 -18.18 -5.21
C GLN A 41 -8.06 -19.07 -4.24
N HIS A 42 -7.39 -18.47 -3.27
CA HIS A 42 -6.78 -19.19 -2.14
C HIS A 42 -7.23 -18.50 -0.84
N PRO A 43 -8.35 -18.93 -0.26
CA PRO A 43 -8.96 -18.28 0.90
C PRO A 43 -8.02 -18.03 2.08
N PRO A 44 -7.09 -18.96 2.43
CA PRO A 44 -6.12 -18.66 3.49
C PRO A 44 -5.22 -17.45 3.20
N SER A 45 -4.82 -17.24 1.95
CA SER A 45 -4.05 -16.05 1.54
C SER A 45 -4.89 -14.78 1.64
N LEU A 46 -6.13 -14.82 1.15
CA LEU A 46 -7.06 -13.70 1.25
C LEU A 46 -7.20 -13.24 2.71
N LYS A 47 -7.50 -14.16 3.60
CA LYS A 47 -7.68 -13.88 5.02
C LYS A 47 -6.41 -13.30 5.65
N ARG A 48 -5.28 -13.96 5.44
CA ARG A 48 -3.98 -13.51 6.00
C ARG A 48 -3.59 -12.12 5.54
N VAL A 49 -3.71 -11.85 4.24
CA VAL A 49 -3.34 -10.56 3.67
C VAL A 49 -4.29 -9.47 4.14
N TRP A 50 -5.60 -9.75 4.14
CA TRP A 50 -6.59 -8.76 4.62
C TRP A 50 -6.38 -8.41 6.10
N GLU A 51 -6.21 -9.41 6.98
CA GLU A 51 -5.96 -9.16 8.40
C GLU A 51 -4.67 -8.34 8.61
N GLY A 52 -3.62 -8.64 7.85
CA GLY A 52 -2.37 -7.87 7.88
C GLY A 52 -2.57 -6.42 7.44
N VAL A 53 -3.22 -6.19 6.31
CA VAL A 53 -3.50 -4.84 5.79
C VAL A 53 -4.38 -4.06 6.77
N LYS A 54 -5.44 -4.67 7.28
CA LYS A 54 -6.34 -4.07 8.26
C LYS A 54 -5.58 -3.60 9.51
N GLN A 55 -4.71 -4.44 10.03
CA GLN A 55 -3.90 -4.13 11.21
C GLN A 55 -2.87 -3.03 10.92
N VAL A 56 -2.12 -3.14 9.83
CA VAL A 56 -1.04 -2.20 9.50
C VAL A 56 -1.59 -0.82 9.14
N MET A 57 -2.71 -0.76 8.41
CA MET A 57 -3.27 0.49 7.92
C MET A 57 -4.21 1.18 8.91
N ALA A 58 -4.54 0.54 10.03
CA ALA A 58 -5.29 1.21 11.10
C ALA A 58 -4.50 2.41 11.64
N PRO A 59 -5.16 3.56 11.92
CA PRO A 59 -4.48 4.72 12.49
C PRO A 59 -3.77 4.40 13.81
N GLY A 60 -2.56 4.91 13.95
CA GLY A 60 -1.73 4.73 15.14
C GLY A 60 -0.89 5.99 15.38
N ALA A 61 0.40 5.85 15.66
CA ALA A 61 1.33 6.98 15.70
C ALA A 61 1.38 7.74 14.37
N LEU A 62 1.16 7.05 13.25
CA LEU A 62 0.95 7.65 11.94
C LEU A 62 -0.55 7.64 11.63
N ASP A 63 -1.07 8.75 11.12
CA ASP A 63 -2.47 8.84 10.69
C ASP A 63 -2.74 8.09 9.38
N ALA A 64 -4.02 7.93 9.04
CA ALA A 64 -4.44 7.20 7.86
C ALA A 64 -3.87 7.80 6.57
N ARG A 65 -3.89 9.13 6.43
CA ARG A 65 -3.36 9.81 5.25
C ARG A 65 -1.87 9.56 5.07
N THR A 66 -1.09 9.69 6.14
CA THR A 66 0.35 9.42 6.11
C THR A 66 0.64 7.98 5.71
N LYS A 67 -0.08 7.02 6.27
CA LYS A 67 0.07 5.59 5.91
C LYS A 67 -0.23 5.33 4.43
N GLU A 68 -1.31 5.91 3.90
CA GLU A 68 -1.65 5.77 2.47
C GLU A 68 -0.60 6.42 1.56
N MET A 69 -0.09 7.59 1.94
CA MET A 69 0.98 8.27 1.19
C MET A 69 2.28 7.48 1.21
N LEU A 70 2.66 6.87 2.33
CA LEU A 70 3.81 5.97 2.42
C LEU A 70 3.64 4.74 1.53
N TYR A 71 2.46 4.12 1.57
CA TYR A 71 2.14 2.96 0.73
C TYR A 71 2.23 3.33 -0.76
N LEU A 72 1.68 4.48 -1.12
CA LEU A 72 1.75 5.02 -2.48
C LEU A 72 3.19 5.24 -2.94
N ALA A 73 4.04 5.84 -2.11
CA ALA A 73 5.45 6.08 -2.42
C ALA A 73 6.21 4.76 -2.70
N VAL A 74 6.01 3.75 -1.86
CA VAL A 74 6.59 2.42 -2.06
C VAL A 74 6.07 1.78 -3.35
N SER A 75 4.77 1.92 -3.62
CA SER A 75 4.15 1.37 -4.83
C SER A 75 4.68 2.00 -6.11
N MET A 76 4.97 3.31 -6.08
CA MET A 76 5.63 4.01 -7.19
C MET A 76 7.04 3.48 -7.44
N SER A 77 7.83 3.30 -6.39
CA SER A 77 9.19 2.77 -6.48
C SER A 77 9.22 1.31 -6.98
N ASN A 78 8.21 0.53 -6.64
CA ASN A 78 8.06 -0.87 -7.06
C ASN A 78 7.35 -1.04 -8.41
N ASN A 79 6.94 0.05 -9.07
CA ASN A 79 6.22 0.04 -10.35
C ASN A 79 4.92 -0.78 -10.32
N CYS A 80 4.21 -0.76 -9.18
CA CYS A 80 2.93 -1.45 -9.04
C CYS A 80 1.77 -0.56 -9.53
N THR A 81 1.43 -0.62 -10.83
CA THR A 81 0.36 0.21 -11.40
C THR A 81 -0.97 0.07 -10.66
N TYR A 82 -1.36 -1.15 -10.32
CA TYR A 82 -2.57 -1.38 -9.53
C TYR A 82 -2.53 -0.68 -8.18
N CYS A 83 -1.43 -0.87 -7.45
CA CYS A 83 -1.24 -0.29 -6.11
C CYS A 83 -1.18 1.25 -6.16
N ILE A 84 -0.53 1.83 -7.18
CA ILE A 84 -0.48 3.28 -7.38
C ILE A 84 -1.90 3.85 -7.48
N ASN A 85 -2.76 3.25 -8.32
CA ASN A 85 -4.14 3.71 -8.49
C ASN A 85 -4.95 3.53 -7.20
N SER A 86 -4.88 2.35 -6.58
CA SER A 86 -5.62 2.02 -5.38
C SER A 86 -5.27 2.95 -4.22
N HIS A 87 -3.97 3.15 -3.95
CA HIS A 87 -3.52 3.97 -2.82
C HIS A 87 -3.57 5.48 -3.11
N THR A 88 -3.52 5.91 -4.36
CA THR A 88 -3.84 7.29 -4.72
C THR A 88 -5.30 7.61 -4.37
N ALA A 89 -6.22 6.72 -4.73
CA ALA A 89 -7.64 6.89 -4.39
C ALA A 89 -7.86 6.91 -2.88
N ALA A 90 -7.25 5.98 -2.14
CA ALA A 90 -7.35 5.90 -0.69
C ALA A 90 -6.71 7.11 0.01
N ALA A 91 -5.55 7.58 -0.44
CA ALA A 91 -4.89 8.77 0.07
C ALA A 91 -5.73 10.03 -0.14
N ARG A 92 -6.35 10.19 -1.32
CA ARG A 92 -7.29 11.29 -1.61
C ARG A 92 -8.49 11.26 -0.67
N LYS A 93 -9.07 10.10 -0.44
CA LYS A 93 -10.16 9.91 0.52
C LYS A 93 -9.74 10.29 1.94
N ALA A 94 -8.48 10.07 2.30
CA ALA A 94 -7.89 10.46 3.58
C ALA A 94 -7.41 11.92 3.64
N GLY A 95 -7.62 12.71 2.58
CA GLY A 95 -7.33 14.15 2.56
C GLY A 95 -6.06 14.57 1.82
N MET A 96 -5.45 13.68 1.03
CA MET A 96 -4.33 14.07 0.16
C MET A 96 -4.83 14.98 -0.96
N THR A 97 -4.23 16.16 -1.07
CA THR A 97 -4.50 17.13 -2.13
C THR A 97 -3.66 16.84 -3.38
N ASP A 98 -4.01 17.45 -4.52
CA ASP A 98 -3.20 17.36 -5.74
C ASP A 98 -1.80 17.96 -5.56
N GLU A 99 -1.68 18.99 -4.75
CA GLU A 99 -0.40 19.60 -4.42
C GLU A 99 0.48 18.63 -3.62
N MET A 100 -0.08 18.00 -2.60
CA MET A 100 0.61 16.95 -1.82
C MET A 100 1.05 15.78 -2.71
N LEU A 101 0.20 15.36 -3.64
CA LEU A 101 0.55 14.29 -4.58
C LEU A 101 1.74 14.67 -5.46
N ARG A 102 1.77 15.89 -5.98
CA ARG A 102 2.90 16.40 -6.79
C ARG A 102 4.20 16.42 -5.99
N GLU A 103 4.16 16.88 -4.75
CA GLU A 103 5.33 16.88 -3.86
C GLU A 103 5.79 15.43 -3.54
N LEU A 104 4.86 14.53 -3.24
CA LEU A 104 5.16 13.12 -3.01
C LEU A 104 5.88 12.51 -4.21
N ILE A 105 5.39 12.74 -5.42
CA ILE A 105 6.01 12.24 -6.65
C ILE A 105 7.43 12.81 -6.81
N ALA A 106 7.62 14.08 -6.52
CA ALA A 106 8.93 14.72 -6.57
C ALA A 106 9.92 14.08 -5.57
N VAL A 107 9.45 13.80 -4.34
CA VAL A 107 10.26 13.11 -3.32
C VAL A 107 10.62 11.70 -3.76
N VAL A 108 9.66 10.92 -4.30
CA VAL A 108 9.91 9.56 -4.81
C VAL A 108 10.96 9.60 -5.93
N GLY A 109 10.81 10.51 -6.88
CA GLY A 109 11.76 10.64 -7.99
C GLY A 109 13.17 10.99 -7.52
N MET A 110 13.29 11.95 -6.61
CA MET A 110 14.58 12.35 -6.04
C MET A 110 15.20 11.22 -5.21
N ALA A 111 14.42 10.56 -4.36
CA ALA A 111 14.91 9.45 -3.54
C ALA A 111 15.42 8.29 -4.40
N ASN A 112 14.69 7.90 -5.44
CA ASN A 112 15.14 6.87 -6.35
C ASN A 112 16.45 7.23 -7.07
N GLN A 113 16.60 8.50 -7.48
CA GLN A 113 17.82 9.00 -8.09
C GLN A 113 18.99 8.93 -7.11
N THR A 114 18.83 9.49 -5.91
CA THR A 114 19.93 9.52 -4.92
C THR A 114 20.29 8.13 -4.42
N ASN A 115 19.31 7.25 -4.21
CA ASN A 115 19.56 5.86 -3.85
C ASN A 115 20.38 5.13 -4.92
N ALA A 116 20.07 5.34 -6.19
CA ALA A 116 20.85 4.78 -7.30
C ALA A 116 22.29 5.28 -7.31
N LEU A 117 22.50 6.58 -7.08
CA LEU A 117 23.84 7.19 -7.03
C LEU A 117 24.65 6.69 -5.83
N VAL A 118 24.07 6.64 -4.64
CA VAL A 118 24.70 6.11 -3.43
C VAL A 118 25.15 4.67 -3.64
N ASN A 119 24.29 3.84 -4.21
CA ASN A 119 24.61 2.44 -4.49
C ASN A 119 25.71 2.30 -5.57
N ALA A 120 25.62 3.09 -6.64
CA ALA A 120 26.61 3.04 -7.73
C ALA A 120 28.01 3.46 -7.27
N TYR A 121 28.10 4.47 -6.42
CA TYR A 121 29.36 4.91 -5.83
C TYR A 121 29.79 4.10 -4.60
N GLN A 122 28.98 3.17 -4.13
CA GLN A 122 29.25 2.36 -2.92
C GLN A 122 29.59 3.23 -1.70
N VAL A 123 28.80 4.31 -1.50
CA VAL A 123 29.05 5.29 -0.43
C VAL A 123 28.90 4.64 0.94
N GLU A 124 29.95 4.73 1.76
CA GLU A 124 29.93 4.28 3.15
C GLU A 124 29.10 5.23 4.04
N VAL A 125 28.47 4.68 5.06
CA VAL A 125 27.68 5.47 6.02
C VAL A 125 28.60 6.22 6.97
N ASP A 126 28.41 7.54 7.10
CA ASP A 126 29.14 8.37 8.04
C ASP A 126 28.87 7.95 9.49
N ASP A 127 29.88 7.90 10.34
CA ASP A 127 29.72 7.60 11.77
C ASP A 127 28.70 8.50 12.48
N LYS A 128 28.66 9.78 12.12
CA LYS A 128 27.69 10.75 12.67
C LYS A 128 26.26 10.39 12.34
N LEU A 129 26.01 10.00 11.08
CA LEU A 129 24.68 9.57 10.62
C LEU A 129 24.29 8.25 11.28
N TYR A 130 25.23 7.33 11.39
CA TYR A 130 25.03 6.04 12.01
C TYR A 130 24.56 6.16 13.47
N ARG A 131 25.17 7.07 14.27
CA ARG A 131 24.80 7.35 15.66
C ARG A 131 23.46 8.09 15.72
N ALA A 132 23.31 9.16 14.99
CA ALA A 132 22.08 9.96 14.97
C ALA A 132 20.83 9.14 14.64
N ALA A 133 20.95 8.19 13.71
CA ALA A 133 19.85 7.29 13.37
C ALA A 133 19.41 6.37 14.52
N ARG A 134 20.26 6.17 15.52
CA ARG A 134 19.98 5.40 16.75
C ARG A 134 19.55 6.25 17.94
N GLY A 135 19.47 7.56 17.76
CA GLY A 135 19.16 8.49 18.84
C GLY A 135 20.34 8.77 19.79
N GLU A 136 21.57 8.60 19.31
CA GLU A 136 22.82 8.82 20.07
C GLU A 136 23.46 10.17 19.74
#